data_11c1f844942fa85612dce87ffeb0a0cd
#
_entry.id   11c1f844942fa85612dce87ffeb0a0cd
#
_cell.length_a   1.000
_cell.length_b   1.000
_cell.length_c   1.000
_cell.angle_alpha   90.00
_cell.angle_beta   90.00
_cell.angle_gamma   90.00
#
_symmetry.space_group_name_H-M   'P 1'
#
loop_
_entity.id
_entity.type
_entity.pdbx_description
1 polymer ?
#
loop_
_entity_poly.entity_id
_entity_poly.type
_entity_poly.pdbx_seq_one_letter_code
_entity_poly.pdbx_strand_id
1 'polypeptide(L)'
;MSSFQYDAATTVIDLLNNNWSAGQTPEINKAWEKRSTGFIDDRRDQIIVTPKSEQVNYFSLYGTDHWHDVTIDLDIRTYQDDERHNDIVKEAIKIITDQIRGGTDYTDLRVISSYTRNQFMRNMFNHILTISIRKTNP
;
A
#
# COMPACT_ATOMS: atom_id res chain seq x y z
N MET A 1 8.41 -10.15 -10.96
CA MET A 1 7.29 -9.97 -10.01
C MET A 1 6.21 -10.99 -10.33
N SER A 2 5.64 -11.63 -9.32
CA SER A 2 4.57 -12.61 -9.54
C SER A 2 3.24 -11.91 -9.86
N SER A 3 2.31 -12.64 -10.48
CA SER A 3 0.97 -12.13 -10.74
C SER A 3 0.22 -11.79 -9.43
N PHE A 4 0.45 -12.56 -8.35
CA PHE A 4 -0.15 -12.28 -7.05
C PHE A 4 0.35 -10.97 -6.45
N GLN A 5 1.63 -10.65 -6.60
CA GLN A 5 2.19 -9.37 -6.16
C GLN A 5 1.59 -8.21 -6.95
N TYR A 6 1.47 -8.36 -8.26
CA TYR A 6 0.84 -7.36 -9.12
C TYR A 6 -0.62 -7.13 -8.72
N ASP A 7 -1.39 -8.20 -8.57
CA ASP A 7 -2.81 -8.12 -8.21
C ASP A 7 -3.00 -7.53 -6.82
N ALA A 8 -2.14 -7.89 -5.87
CA ALA A 8 -2.20 -7.35 -4.51
C ALA A 8 -1.95 -5.84 -4.51
N ALA A 9 -0.96 -5.37 -5.25
CA ALA A 9 -0.68 -3.94 -5.38
C ALA A 9 -1.87 -3.20 -6.00
N THR A 10 -2.47 -3.75 -7.04
CA THR A 10 -3.65 -3.17 -7.68
C THR A 10 -4.83 -3.10 -6.71
N THR A 11 -5.07 -4.16 -5.96
CA THR A 11 -6.15 -4.19 -4.95
C THR A 11 -5.95 -3.09 -3.91
N VAL A 12 -4.74 -2.93 -3.39
CA VAL A 12 -4.45 -1.90 -2.38
C VAL A 12 -4.65 -0.50 -2.95
N ILE A 13 -4.18 -0.25 -4.16
CA ILE A 13 -4.35 1.05 -4.83
C ILE A 13 -5.83 1.37 -5.00
N ASP A 14 -6.61 0.42 -5.46
CA ASP A 14 -8.06 0.60 -5.66
C ASP A 14 -8.77 0.87 -4.33
N LEU A 15 -8.41 0.15 -3.26
CA LEU A 15 -8.98 0.40 -1.94
C LEU A 15 -8.70 1.82 -1.45
N LEU A 16 -7.47 2.29 -1.60
CA LEU A 16 -7.11 3.63 -1.18
C LEU A 16 -7.84 4.69 -2.00
N ASN A 17 -7.89 4.54 -3.32
CA ASN A 17 -8.56 5.50 -4.19
C ASN A 17 -10.08 5.54 -3.98
N ASN A 18 -10.69 4.38 -3.78
CA ASN A 18 -12.15 4.29 -3.67
C ASN A 18 -12.69 4.68 -2.29
N ASN A 19 -11.86 4.67 -1.26
CA ASN A 19 -12.30 4.93 0.11
C ASN A 19 -11.69 6.20 0.73
N TRP A 20 -10.95 6.98 -0.04
CA TRP A 20 -10.28 8.17 0.48
C TRP A 20 -11.28 9.25 0.86
N SER A 21 -11.19 9.77 2.09
CA SER A 21 -12.09 10.80 2.62
C SER A 21 -11.37 11.96 3.32
N ALA A 22 -10.05 11.92 3.42
CA ALA A 22 -9.26 12.94 4.13
C ALA A 22 -8.73 14.01 3.15
N GLY A 23 -9.61 14.89 2.66
CA GLY A 23 -9.23 15.93 1.72
C GLY A 23 -8.94 15.40 0.32
N GLN A 24 -8.03 16.05 -0.38
CA GLN A 24 -7.66 15.63 -1.73
C GLN A 24 -6.89 14.29 -1.68
N THR A 25 -7.27 13.36 -2.55
CA THR A 25 -6.56 12.09 -2.66
C THR A 25 -5.15 12.31 -3.17
N PRO A 26 -4.12 11.80 -2.49
CA PRO A 26 -2.75 11.86 -3.02
C PRO A 26 -2.61 11.05 -4.29
N GLU A 27 -1.55 11.29 -5.05
CA GLU A 27 -1.23 10.45 -6.21
C GLU A 27 -0.77 9.08 -5.71
N ILE A 28 -1.45 8.01 -6.13
CA ILE A 28 -1.17 6.65 -5.68
C ILE A 28 -0.74 5.82 -6.88
N ASN A 29 0.52 5.37 -6.89
CA ASN A 29 1.13 4.65 -8.01
C ASN A 29 1.89 3.43 -7.54
N LYS A 30 2.00 2.44 -8.42
CA LYS A 30 2.95 1.35 -8.26
C LYS A 30 4.37 1.86 -8.47
N ALA A 31 5.33 1.30 -7.77
CA ALA A 31 6.73 1.74 -7.84
C ALA A 31 7.33 1.67 -9.24
N TRP A 32 6.85 0.73 -10.06
CA TRP A 32 7.37 0.52 -11.42
C TRP A 32 6.58 1.23 -12.51
N GLU A 33 5.51 1.94 -12.14
CA GLU A 33 4.73 2.69 -13.12
C GLU A 33 5.34 4.05 -13.40
N LYS A 34 5.20 4.49 -14.65
CA LYS A 34 5.56 5.84 -15.03
C LYS A 34 4.61 6.82 -14.37
N ARG A 35 5.16 7.79 -13.64
CA ARG A 35 4.36 8.83 -12.99
C ARG A 35 3.75 9.77 -14.03
N SER A 36 2.61 10.36 -13.67
CA SER A 36 1.83 11.21 -14.57
C SER A 36 2.61 12.39 -15.13
N THR A 37 3.62 12.91 -14.41
CA THR A 37 4.45 14.03 -14.87
C THR A 37 5.69 13.64 -15.65
N GLY A 38 6.03 12.36 -15.70
CA GLY A 38 7.25 11.88 -16.33
C GLY A 38 8.54 12.16 -15.56
N PHE A 39 8.47 13.00 -14.52
CA PHE A 39 9.58 13.32 -13.62
C PHE A 39 9.19 13.03 -12.18
N ILE A 40 10.19 12.84 -11.33
CA ILE A 40 9.97 12.82 -9.90
C ILE A 40 9.67 14.25 -9.46
N ASP A 41 8.40 14.54 -9.23
CA ASP A 41 7.98 15.83 -8.67
C ASP A 41 7.81 15.65 -7.17
N ASP A 42 8.78 16.13 -6.41
CA ASP A 42 8.82 15.98 -4.97
C ASP A 42 7.91 16.98 -4.23
N ARG A 43 7.16 17.81 -4.98
CA ARG A 43 6.27 18.84 -4.42
C ARG A 43 4.82 18.41 -4.34
N ARG A 44 4.55 17.13 -4.44
CA ARG A 44 3.18 16.61 -4.36
C ARG A 44 3.07 15.53 -3.30
N ASP A 45 1.85 15.37 -2.80
CA ASP A 45 1.52 14.26 -1.94
C ASP A 45 1.42 13.00 -2.80
N GLN A 46 2.11 11.95 -2.38
CA GLN A 46 2.12 10.70 -3.14
C GLN A 46 2.26 9.49 -2.24
N ILE A 47 1.69 8.39 -2.68
CA ILE A 47 1.86 7.08 -2.06
C ILE A 47 2.39 6.14 -3.14
N ILE A 48 3.58 5.59 -2.91
CA ILE A 48 4.20 4.65 -3.83
C ILE A 48 4.03 3.25 -3.25
N VAL A 49 3.37 2.39 -4.00
CA VAL A 49 3.04 1.03 -3.58
C VAL A 49 4.06 0.06 -4.16
N THR A 50 4.79 -0.61 -3.27
CA THR A 50 5.89 -1.51 -3.65
C THR A 50 5.69 -2.87 -3.01
N PRO A 51 5.37 -3.93 -3.78
CA PRO A 51 5.41 -5.29 -3.25
C PRO A 51 6.82 -5.68 -2.86
N LYS A 52 6.99 -6.25 -1.68
CA LYS A 52 8.31 -6.62 -1.16
C LYS A 52 8.57 -8.12 -1.16
N SER A 53 7.58 -8.90 -0.76
CA SER A 53 7.76 -10.33 -0.63
C SER A 53 6.42 -11.04 -0.75
N GLU A 54 6.50 -12.32 -1.03
CA GLU A 54 5.35 -13.20 -1.12
C GLU A 54 5.69 -14.49 -0.41
N GLN A 55 4.80 -14.93 0.49
CA GLN A 55 4.91 -16.22 1.14
C GLN A 55 3.73 -17.08 0.73
N VAL A 56 4.01 -18.27 0.24
CA VAL A 56 3.00 -19.26 -0.14
C VAL A 56 2.78 -20.23 1.02
N ASN A 57 1.54 -20.37 1.45
CA ASN A 57 1.16 -21.25 2.54
C ASN A 57 0.19 -22.30 2.04
N TYR A 58 0.47 -23.56 2.32
CA TYR A 58 -0.39 -24.66 1.93
C TYR A 58 -1.21 -25.12 3.15
N PHE A 59 -2.50 -25.35 2.94
CA PHE A 59 -3.38 -25.87 3.99
C PHE A 59 -4.02 -27.21 3.60
N SER A 60 -3.48 -27.86 2.56
CA SER A 60 -3.86 -29.19 2.15
C SER A 60 -2.59 -30.03 1.93
N LEU A 61 -2.67 -31.31 2.27
CA LEU A 61 -1.53 -32.24 2.13
C LEU A 61 -1.10 -32.45 0.67
N TYR A 62 -2.02 -32.19 -0.26
CA TYR A 62 -1.76 -32.40 -1.68
C TYR A 62 -1.39 -31.10 -2.43
N GLY A 63 -1.26 -29.99 -1.71
CA GLY A 63 -0.87 -28.73 -2.30
C GLY A 63 -1.91 -28.09 -3.23
N THR A 64 -3.15 -28.59 -3.20
CA THR A 64 -4.22 -28.05 -4.05
C THR A 64 -4.83 -26.77 -3.48
N ASP A 65 -4.78 -26.62 -2.16
CA ASP A 65 -5.31 -25.47 -1.46
C ASP A 65 -4.16 -24.68 -0.82
N HIS A 66 -4.06 -23.42 -1.19
CA HIS A 66 -3.02 -22.54 -0.64
C HIS A 66 -3.45 -21.10 -0.71
N TRP A 67 -2.76 -20.23 0.03
CA TRP A 67 -2.90 -18.80 -0.06
C TRP A 67 -1.54 -18.13 -0.17
N HIS A 68 -1.56 -16.92 -0.68
CA HIS A 68 -0.37 -16.10 -0.82
C HIS A 68 -0.47 -14.90 0.11
N ASP A 69 0.48 -14.76 1.02
CA ASP A 69 0.63 -13.57 1.85
C ASP A 69 1.64 -12.65 1.18
N VAL A 70 1.15 -11.53 0.67
CA VAL A 70 1.99 -10.55 -0.01
C VAL A 70 2.26 -9.39 0.95
N THR A 71 3.53 -9.09 1.15
CA THR A 71 3.96 -7.93 1.94
C THR A 71 4.21 -6.76 1.01
N ILE A 72 3.58 -5.63 1.31
CA ILE A 72 3.60 -4.43 0.48
C ILE A 72 4.00 -3.24 1.35
N ASP A 73 4.91 -2.41 0.84
CA ASP A 73 5.23 -1.12 1.45
C ASP A 73 4.44 -0.02 0.77
N LEU A 74 3.82 0.83 1.59
CA LEU A 74 3.25 2.09 1.17
C LEU A 74 4.22 3.19 1.57
N ASP A 75 4.92 3.76 0.60
CA ASP A 75 5.86 4.85 0.79
C ASP A 75 5.09 6.16 0.66
N ILE A 76 4.73 6.76 1.79
CA ILE A 76 3.92 7.98 1.87
C ILE A 76 4.85 9.17 1.92
N ARG A 77 4.73 10.07 0.96
CA ARG A 77 5.54 11.28 0.85
C ARG A 77 4.65 12.50 0.79
N THR A 78 4.93 13.49 1.65
CA THR A 78 4.17 14.72 1.72
C THR A 78 5.12 15.91 1.72
N TYR A 79 4.83 16.92 0.90
CA TYR A 79 5.67 18.11 0.76
C TYR A 79 5.24 19.19 1.74
N GLN A 80 6.18 19.63 2.60
CA GLN A 80 6.12 20.81 3.48
C GLN A 80 5.00 20.89 4.52
N ASP A 81 4.03 19.99 4.56
CA ASP A 81 2.88 20.11 5.44
C ASP A 81 2.78 18.92 6.39
N ASP A 82 3.17 19.11 7.65
CA ASP A 82 3.19 18.05 8.65
C ASP A 82 1.78 17.62 9.07
N GLU A 83 0.81 18.53 9.15
CA GLU A 83 -0.59 18.18 9.44
C GLU A 83 -1.17 17.35 8.31
N ARG A 84 -0.94 17.76 7.07
CA ARG A 84 -1.39 17.01 5.89
C ARG A 84 -0.75 15.64 5.84
N HIS A 85 0.55 15.54 6.16
CA HIS A 85 1.25 14.26 6.22
C HIS A 85 0.61 13.33 7.25
N ASN A 86 0.35 13.83 8.44
CA ASN A 86 -0.30 13.06 9.50
C ASN A 86 -1.70 12.60 9.09
N ASP A 87 -2.47 13.46 8.43
CA ASP A 87 -3.81 13.13 7.94
C ASP A 87 -3.76 12.03 6.88
N ILE A 88 -2.80 12.08 5.96
CA ILE A 88 -2.62 11.06 4.93
C ILE A 88 -2.25 9.71 5.55
N VAL A 89 -1.31 9.70 6.50
CA VAL A 89 -0.90 8.46 7.18
C VAL A 89 -2.08 7.85 7.93
N LYS A 90 -2.81 8.66 8.69
CA LYS A 90 -3.99 8.20 9.45
C LYS A 90 -5.07 7.65 8.52
N GLU A 91 -5.34 8.32 7.42
CA GLU A 91 -6.35 7.89 6.45
C GLU A 91 -5.97 6.56 5.81
N ALA A 92 -4.71 6.40 5.43
CA ALA A 92 -4.23 5.13 4.87
C ALA A 92 -4.41 3.98 5.87
N ILE A 93 -4.02 4.18 7.12
CA ILE A 93 -4.18 3.18 8.19
C ILE A 93 -5.67 2.86 8.40
N LYS A 94 -6.51 3.88 8.43
CA LYS A 94 -7.96 3.71 8.62
C LYS A 94 -8.57 2.87 7.51
N ILE A 95 -8.26 3.17 6.26
CA ILE A 95 -8.79 2.43 5.11
C ILE A 95 -8.37 0.97 5.18
N ILE A 96 -7.09 0.70 5.43
CA ILE A 96 -6.58 -0.67 5.54
C ILE A 96 -7.26 -1.41 6.69
N THR A 97 -7.41 -0.77 7.84
CA THR A 97 -8.03 -1.38 9.02
C THR A 97 -9.52 -1.66 8.79
N ASP A 98 -10.25 -0.74 8.17
CA ASP A 98 -11.68 -0.88 7.90
C ASP A 98 -11.98 -1.96 6.85
N GLN A 99 -11.03 -2.24 5.96
CA GLN A 99 -11.21 -3.18 4.86
C GLN A 99 -10.60 -4.57 5.11
N ILE A 100 -10.35 -4.89 6.37
CA ILE A 100 -9.62 -6.10 6.78
C ILE A 100 -10.22 -7.39 6.21
N ARG A 101 -11.55 -7.42 6.00
CA ARG A 101 -12.29 -8.57 5.47
C ARG A 101 -13.30 -8.15 4.40
N GLY A 102 -13.11 -7.00 3.80
CA GLY A 102 -14.13 -6.37 2.96
C GLY A 102 -14.09 -6.73 1.48
N GLY A 103 -13.09 -7.45 1.01
CA GLY A 103 -12.89 -7.69 -0.41
C GLY A 103 -13.32 -9.07 -0.87
N THR A 104 -13.61 -9.18 -2.17
CA THR A 104 -13.78 -10.47 -2.84
C THR A 104 -12.45 -11.06 -3.30
N ASP A 105 -11.42 -10.20 -3.43
CA ASP A 105 -10.11 -10.59 -3.99
C ASP A 105 -9.12 -11.02 -2.92
N TYR A 106 -9.46 -10.82 -1.64
CA TYR A 106 -8.55 -11.13 -0.54
C TYR A 106 -9.35 -11.55 0.70
N THR A 107 -8.70 -12.29 1.59
CA THR A 107 -9.32 -12.79 2.81
C THR A 107 -8.81 -12.11 4.07
N ASP A 108 -7.70 -11.40 4.01
CA ASP A 108 -7.11 -10.70 5.14
C ASP A 108 -6.25 -9.54 4.63
N LEU A 109 -6.29 -8.43 5.35
CA LEU A 109 -5.51 -7.24 5.04
C LEU A 109 -5.15 -6.56 6.35
N ARG A 110 -3.85 -6.36 6.62
CA ARG A 110 -3.37 -5.81 7.90
C ARG A 110 -2.20 -4.88 7.74
N VAL A 111 -2.13 -3.88 8.61
CA VAL A 111 -0.90 -3.11 8.82
C VAL A 111 0.00 -3.90 9.76
N ILE A 112 1.21 -4.21 9.34
CA ILE A 112 2.16 -4.97 10.15
C ILE A 112 3.30 -4.12 10.71
N SER A 113 3.60 -2.99 10.13
CA SER A 113 4.54 -2.03 10.71
C SER A 113 4.32 -0.63 10.16
N SER A 114 4.79 0.36 10.91
CA SER A 114 4.64 1.76 10.56
C SER A 114 5.84 2.52 11.14
N TYR A 115 6.58 3.23 10.29
CA TYR A 115 7.71 4.02 10.78
C TYR A 115 7.94 5.27 9.94
N THR A 116 8.47 6.31 10.58
CA THR A 116 8.85 7.54 9.92
C THR A 116 10.29 7.45 9.44
N ARG A 117 10.51 7.77 8.17
CA ARG A 117 11.86 7.89 7.63
C ARG A 117 12.32 9.33 7.78
N ASN A 118 13.27 9.56 8.71
CA ASN A 118 13.81 10.89 8.94
C ASN A 118 14.78 11.28 7.81
N GLN A 119 14.77 12.58 7.47
CA GLN A 119 15.75 13.19 6.55
C GLN A 119 15.78 12.54 5.16
N PHE A 120 14.62 12.09 4.68
CA PHE A 120 14.53 11.52 3.35
C PHE A 120 14.93 12.53 2.27
N MET A 121 14.32 13.71 2.32
CA MET A 121 14.62 14.84 1.43
C MET A 121 14.29 16.13 2.15
N ARG A 122 14.90 17.23 1.71
CA ARG A 122 14.61 18.55 2.28
C ARG A 122 13.14 18.92 2.05
N ASN A 123 12.45 19.31 3.12
CA ASN A 123 11.04 19.71 3.11
C ASN A 123 10.08 18.59 2.72
N MET A 124 10.50 17.34 2.80
CA MET A 124 9.68 16.19 2.48
C MET A 124 9.50 15.31 3.71
N PHE A 125 8.25 15.08 4.09
CA PHE A 125 7.91 14.10 5.12
C PHE A 125 7.73 12.74 4.46
N ASN A 126 8.28 11.70 5.08
CA ASN A 126 8.19 10.35 4.56
C ASN A 126 7.82 9.36 5.66
N HIS A 127 6.88 8.50 5.36
CA HIS A 127 6.42 7.46 6.27
C HIS A 127 6.21 6.16 5.49
N ILE A 128 6.67 5.06 6.05
CA ILE A 128 6.52 3.75 5.44
C ILE A 128 5.51 2.93 6.25
N LEU A 129 4.42 2.54 5.59
CA LEU A 129 3.48 1.56 6.12
C LEU A 129 3.76 0.23 5.43
N THR A 130 4.05 -0.79 6.21
CA THR A 130 4.15 -2.14 5.68
C THR A 130 2.86 -2.88 5.97
N ILE A 131 2.23 -3.39 4.93
CA ILE A 131 0.97 -4.11 5.03
C ILE A 131 1.13 -5.54 4.51
N SER A 132 0.24 -6.42 4.99
CA SER A 132 0.15 -7.78 4.49
C SER A 132 -1.25 -8.00 3.94
N ILE A 133 -1.34 -8.52 2.73
CA ILE A 133 -2.61 -8.89 2.10
C ILE A 133 -2.59 -10.38 1.75
N ARG A 134 -3.65 -11.08 2.11
CA ARG A 134 -3.78 -12.51 1.83
C ARG A 134 -4.67 -12.73 0.63
N LYS A 135 -4.11 -13.31 -0.40
CA LYS A 135 -4.82 -13.74 -1.60
C LYS A 135 -4.98 -15.25 -1.56
N THR A 136 -6.21 -15.72 -1.74
CA THR A 136 -6.45 -17.15 -1.85
C THR A 136 -6.21 -17.62 -3.28
N ASN A 137 -5.96 -18.91 -3.45
CA ASN A 137 -5.83 -19.53 -4.74
C ASN A 137 -7.14 -19.32 -5.53
N PRO A 138 -7.08 -18.71 -6.73
CA PRO A 138 -8.27 -18.51 -7.55
C PRO A 138 -8.83 -19.82 -8.08
#